data_7e9107851a51943d9a1bee46627bb20d
#
_entry.id   7e9107851a51943d9a1bee46627bb20d
#
_cell.length_a   1.000
_cell.length_b   1.000
_cell.length_c   1.000
_cell.angle_alpha   90.00
_cell.angle_beta   90.00
_cell.angle_gamma   90.00
#
_symmetry.space_group_name_H-M   'P 1'
#
loop_
_entity.id
_entity.type
_entity.pdbx_description
1 polymer ?
#
loop_
_entity_poly.entity_id
_entity_poly.type
_entity_poly.pdbx_seq_one_letter_code
_entity_poly.pdbx_strand_id
1 'polypeptide(L)'
;IPLRLVGSEMCIRDRFDYEGSATFNDSEWLNLVASVHDKCFGYIKSHFDTEFNHTKDPISYTGGTALNVVWNTELKKHYNIDIPPYCNDEGMSIGALAYLGEKHNFEVNLNLPFCQDDELPWNEVCSNTIKSTAEALAKGQIVGWYQGHGEIGPRALGNRSILMDPTILDGKDKINSIKKREPWRPFGAS
;
A
#
# COMPACT_ATOMS: atom_id res chain seq x y z
N ILE A 1 -23.30 -4.15 -14.91
CA ILE A 1 -22.69 -3.36 -13.81
C ILE A 1 -22.20 -2.09 -14.45
N PRO A 2 -22.71 -0.93 -14.07
CA PRO A 2 -22.27 0.30 -14.71
C PRO A 2 -20.79 0.55 -14.38
N LEU A 3 -19.99 0.72 -15.41
CA LEU A 3 -18.57 1.13 -15.38
C LEU A 3 -18.26 2.41 -14.57
N ARG A 4 -19.27 2.95 -13.89
CA ARG A 4 -19.16 4.16 -13.06
C ARG A 4 -18.52 3.95 -11.69
N LEU A 5 -18.33 2.71 -11.25
CA LEU A 5 -17.71 2.43 -9.94
C LEU A 5 -16.17 2.45 -9.98
N VAL A 6 -15.56 2.17 -11.12
CA VAL A 6 -14.10 2.23 -11.29
C VAL A 6 -13.58 3.67 -11.38
N GLY A 7 -14.45 4.62 -11.71
CA GLY A 7 -14.12 6.04 -11.75
C GLY A 7 -14.38 6.83 -10.46
N SER A 8 -14.97 6.20 -9.43
CA SER A 8 -15.43 6.95 -8.27
C SER A 8 -14.29 7.51 -7.41
N GLU A 9 -13.19 6.82 -7.28
CA GLU A 9 -12.03 7.35 -6.54
C GLU A 9 -11.33 8.48 -7.30
N MET A 10 -11.21 8.38 -8.61
CA MET A 10 -10.72 9.49 -9.44
C MET A 10 -11.73 10.64 -9.47
N CYS A 11 -13.03 10.36 -9.56
CA CYS A 11 -14.07 11.40 -9.55
C CYS A 11 -14.22 12.11 -8.21
N ILE A 12 -13.94 11.47 -7.09
CA ILE A 12 -13.90 12.13 -5.78
C ILE A 12 -12.69 13.04 -5.69
N ARG A 13 -11.56 12.63 -6.26
CA ARG A 13 -10.34 13.43 -6.32
C ARG A 13 -10.51 14.68 -7.18
N ASP A 14 -11.20 14.58 -8.31
CA ASP A 14 -11.42 15.67 -9.27
C ASP A 14 -12.60 16.60 -8.87
N ARG A 15 -13.47 16.18 -7.96
CA ARG A 15 -14.61 16.99 -7.49
C ARG A 15 -14.28 17.89 -6.33
N PHE A 16 -13.20 17.69 -5.65
CA PHE A 16 -12.65 18.64 -4.71
C PHE A 16 -11.66 19.53 -5.47
N ASP A 17 -12.19 20.45 -6.28
CA ASP A 17 -11.44 21.61 -6.72
C ASP A 17 -11.02 22.38 -5.48
N TYR A 18 -9.85 22.04 -4.97
CA TYR A 18 -9.18 22.77 -3.91
C TYR A 18 -8.57 24.07 -4.46
N GLU A 19 -9.39 24.89 -5.10
CA GLU A 19 -9.05 26.29 -5.34
C GLU A 19 -9.26 27.15 -4.07
N GLY A 20 -9.65 26.55 -2.98
CA GLY A 20 -9.77 27.20 -1.69
C GLY A 20 -8.54 27.00 -0.84
N SER A 21 -8.08 28.06 -0.25
CA SER A 21 -6.97 28.25 0.67
C SER A 21 -6.99 27.42 1.98
N ALA A 22 -7.70 26.30 2.04
CA ALA A 22 -7.61 25.35 3.15
C ALA A 22 -6.26 24.66 3.08
N THR A 23 -5.30 25.17 3.79
CA THR A 23 -4.04 24.48 3.98
C THR A 23 -4.31 23.20 4.75
N PHE A 24 -3.70 22.08 4.36
CA PHE A 24 -3.75 20.79 5.09
C PHE A 24 -3.27 20.88 6.55
N ASN A 25 -2.89 22.08 7.01
CA ASN A 25 -2.47 22.40 8.35
C ASN A 25 -3.55 23.15 9.15
N ASP A 26 -4.75 23.37 8.57
CA ASP A 26 -5.86 23.94 9.30
C ASP A 26 -6.36 22.93 10.34
N SER A 27 -6.36 23.34 11.61
CA SER A 27 -6.75 22.49 12.74
C SER A 27 -8.19 21.99 12.65
N GLU A 28 -9.09 22.77 12.06
CA GLU A 28 -10.49 22.36 11.88
C GLU A 28 -10.61 21.24 10.85
N TRP A 29 -9.88 21.32 9.74
CA TRP A 29 -9.81 20.28 8.75
C TRP A 29 -9.16 18.98 9.28
N LEU A 30 -8.07 19.11 10.02
CA LEU A 30 -7.44 17.96 10.64
C LEU A 30 -8.36 17.27 11.64
N ASN A 31 -9.08 18.05 12.45
CA ASN A 31 -10.06 17.51 13.40
C ASN A 31 -11.25 16.86 12.69
N LEU A 32 -11.73 17.44 11.60
CA LEU A 32 -12.80 16.84 10.79
C LEU A 32 -12.35 15.51 10.21
N VAL A 33 -11.19 15.46 9.56
CA VAL A 33 -10.64 14.24 8.96
C VAL A 33 -10.40 13.17 10.01
N ALA A 34 -9.85 13.53 11.17
CA ALA A 34 -9.66 12.62 12.29
C ALA A 34 -10.99 12.05 12.80
N SER A 35 -12.00 12.91 12.95
CA SER A 35 -13.33 12.49 13.40
C SER A 35 -14.02 11.55 12.40
N VAL A 36 -13.89 11.82 11.11
CA VAL A 36 -14.41 10.94 10.05
C VAL A 36 -13.68 9.60 10.07
N HIS A 37 -12.35 9.63 10.18
CA HIS A 37 -11.51 8.43 10.26
C HIS A 37 -11.92 7.54 11.44
N ASP A 38 -12.07 8.10 12.63
CA ASP A 38 -12.48 7.38 13.84
C ASP A 38 -13.90 6.82 13.72
N LYS A 39 -14.81 7.61 13.14
CA LYS A 39 -16.20 7.17 12.93
C LYS A 39 -16.27 6.00 11.96
N CYS A 40 -15.53 6.07 10.85
CA CYS A 40 -15.46 4.98 9.87
C CYS A 40 -14.84 3.73 10.50
N PHE A 41 -13.79 3.88 11.29
CA PHE A 41 -13.21 2.75 12.02
C PHE A 41 -14.19 2.11 13.00
N GLY A 42 -14.97 2.93 13.71
CA GLY A 42 -16.02 2.45 14.62
C GLY A 42 -17.04 1.53 13.91
N TYR A 43 -17.44 1.87 12.69
CA TYR A 43 -18.34 1.01 11.89
C TYR A 43 -17.66 -0.30 11.49
N ILE A 44 -16.42 -0.24 11.01
CA ILE A 44 -15.66 -1.44 10.63
C ILE A 44 -15.47 -2.34 11.85
N LYS A 45 -15.02 -1.77 12.95
CA LYS A 45 -14.81 -2.53 14.20
C LYS A 45 -16.10 -3.17 14.69
N SER A 46 -17.22 -2.45 14.69
CA SER A 46 -18.53 -2.98 15.07
C SER A 46 -18.95 -4.15 14.19
N HIS A 47 -18.67 -4.10 12.89
CA HIS A 47 -18.92 -5.21 12.01
C HIS A 47 -18.06 -6.43 12.36
N PHE A 48 -16.78 -6.24 12.61
CA PHE A 48 -15.89 -7.31 13.08
C PHE A 48 -16.35 -7.91 14.41
N ASP A 49 -16.75 -7.07 15.37
CA ASP A 49 -17.26 -7.50 16.67
C ASP A 49 -18.55 -8.34 16.52
N THR A 50 -19.38 -8.04 15.53
CA THR A 50 -20.64 -8.76 15.30
C THR A 50 -20.39 -10.10 14.61
N GLU A 51 -19.59 -10.11 13.54
CA GLU A 51 -19.46 -11.26 12.65
C GLU A 51 -18.36 -12.24 13.09
N PHE A 52 -17.28 -11.74 13.70
CA PHE A 52 -16.05 -12.52 13.91
C PHE A 52 -15.60 -12.66 15.37
N ASN A 53 -16.30 -12.07 16.32
CA ASN A 53 -15.87 -12.05 17.71
C ASN A 53 -15.79 -13.46 18.38
N HIS A 54 -16.45 -14.43 17.80
CA HIS A 54 -16.55 -15.79 18.31
C HIS A 54 -15.66 -16.81 17.57
N THR A 55 -14.93 -16.36 16.55
CA THR A 55 -14.01 -17.23 15.80
C THR A 55 -12.56 -16.94 16.12
N LYS A 56 -11.74 -18.00 16.12
CA LYS A 56 -10.28 -17.91 16.11
C LYS A 56 -9.68 -18.18 14.74
N ASP A 57 -10.54 -18.46 13.76
CA ASP A 57 -10.13 -18.73 12.42
C ASP A 57 -9.46 -17.49 11.78
N PRO A 58 -8.54 -17.69 10.86
CA PRO A 58 -7.92 -16.57 10.14
C PRO A 58 -8.97 -15.86 9.27
N ILE A 59 -9.00 -14.54 9.38
CA ILE A 59 -9.90 -13.68 8.62
C ILE A 59 -9.08 -13.02 7.50
N SER A 60 -9.41 -13.31 6.25
CA SER A 60 -8.79 -12.57 5.13
C SER A 60 -9.48 -11.22 4.97
N TYR A 61 -8.71 -10.14 5.17
CA TYR A 61 -9.20 -8.77 5.06
C TYR A 61 -8.63 -8.08 3.84
N THR A 62 -9.50 -7.77 2.88
CA THR A 62 -9.15 -7.18 1.59
C THR A 62 -10.07 -6.01 1.25
N GLY A 63 -9.78 -5.33 0.15
CA GLY A 63 -10.48 -4.12 -0.28
C GLY A 63 -9.69 -2.85 0.05
N GLY A 64 -10.14 -1.70 -0.46
CA GLY A 64 -9.45 -0.42 -0.29
C GLY A 64 -9.23 -0.01 1.17
N THR A 65 -10.14 -0.39 2.07
CA THR A 65 -10.03 -0.12 3.52
C THR A 65 -8.89 -0.90 4.19
N ALA A 66 -8.52 -2.06 3.64
CA ALA A 66 -7.39 -2.87 4.12
C ALA A 66 -6.01 -2.22 3.86
N LEU A 67 -5.97 -1.11 3.12
CA LEU A 67 -4.78 -0.28 2.98
C LEU A 67 -4.51 0.63 4.18
N ASN A 68 -5.48 0.77 5.09
CA ASN A 68 -5.34 1.62 6.26
C ASN A 68 -4.55 0.92 7.37
N VAL A 69 -3.26 1.22 7.45
CA VAL A 69 -2.35 0.58 8.40
C VAL A 69 -2.70 0.86 9.87
N VAL A 70 -3.33 1.98 10.17
CA VAL A 70 -3.76 2.34 11.53
C VAL A 70 -4.89 1.41 11.98
N TRP A 71 -5.91 1.26 11.15
CA TRP A 71 -7.02 0.33 11.42
C TRP A 71 -6.55 -1.12 11.48
N ASN A 72 -5.68 -1.53 10.56
CA ASN A 72 -5.11 -2.87 10.53
C ASN A 72 -4.36 -3.20 11.82
N THR A 73 -3.56 -2.26 12.32
CA THR A 73 -2.82 -2.43 13.57
C THR A 73 -3.77 -2.61 14.75
N GLU A 74 -4.87 -1.86 14.78
CA GLU A 74 -5.84 -1.96 15.86
C GLU A 74 -6.65 -3.26 15.78
N LEU A 75 -7.13 -3.63 14.59
CA LEU A 75 -7.88 -4.87 14.38
C LEU A 75 -7.03 -6.11 14.71
N LYS A 76 -5.75 -6.13 14.35
CA LYS A 76 -4.83 -7.26 14.66
C LYS A 76 -4.63 -7.51 16.15
N LYS A 77 -4.94 -6.56 17.03
CA LYS A 77 -4.89 -6.79 18.47
C LYS A 77 -6.00 -7.73 18.97
N HIS A 78 -7.09 -7.80 18.23
CA HIS A 78 -8.31 -8.49 18.65
C HIS A 78 -8.65 -9.71 17.79
N TYR A 79 -8.21 -9.72 16.53
CA TYR A 79 -8.58 -10.73 15.53
C TYR A 79 -7.35 -11.31 14.83
N ASN A 80 -7.46 -12.57 14.46
CA ASN A 80 -6.47 -13.24 13.60
C ASN A 80 -6.68 -12.84 12.15
N ILE A 81 -6.17 -11.66 11.76
CA ILE A 81 -6.38 -11.06 10.43
C ILE A 81 -5.15 -11.28 9.57
N ASP A 82 -5.38 -11.82 8.38
CA ASP A 82 -4.44 -11.84 7.27
C ASP A 82 -4.79 -10.74 6.26
N ILE A 83 -3.79 -9.95 5.89
CA ILE A 83 -3.92 -8.84 4.94
C ILE A 83 -2.85 -9.02 3.88
N PRO A 84 -3.21 -9.52 2.70
CA PRO A 84 -2.23 -9.74 1.66
C PRO A 84 -1.67 -8.42 1.12
N PRO A 85 -0.42 -8.39 0.63
CA PRO A 85 0.20 -7.19 0.05
C PRO A 85 -0.58 -6.60 -1.13
N TYR A 86 -1.39 -7.40 -1.78
CA TYR A 86 -2.26 -7.06 -2.91
C TYR A 86 -3.73 -6.94 -2.48
N CYS A 87 -4.00 -6.44 -1.28
CA CYS A 87 -5.35 -6.34 -0.71
C CYS A 87 -6.29 -5.35 -1.43
N ASN A 88 -5.77 -4.50 -2.31
CA ASN A 88 -6.51 -3.53 -3.12
C ASN A 88 -7.05 -4.15 -4.43
N ASP A 89 -7.55 -3.30 -5.34
CA ASP A 89 -8.14 -3.72 -6.62
C ASP A 89 -7.20 -4.55 -7.51
N GLU A 90 -5.89 -4.39 -7.36
CA GLU A 90 -4.91 -5.22 -8.07
C GLU A 90 -5.06 -6.72 -7.74
N GLY A 91 -5.42 -7.04 -6.50
CA GLY A 91 -5.68 -8.42 -6.06
C GLY A 91 -6.88 -9.08 -6.72
N MET A 92 -7.79 -8.31 -7.33
CA MET A 92 -8.95 -8.88 -8.02
C MET A 92 -8.56 -9.76 -9.20
N SER A 93 -7.49 -9.43 -9.91
CA SER A 93 -6.97 -10.25 -11.00
C SER A 93 -6.48 -11.62 -10.51
N ILE A 94 -5.82 -11.64 -9.36
CA ILE A 94 -5.36 -12.89 -8.71
C ILE A 94 -6.55 -13.71 -8.24
N GLY A 95 -7.53 -13.07 -7.60
CA GLY A 95 -8.77 -13.72 -7.16
C GLY A 95 -9.56 -14.32 -8.31
N ALA A 96 -9.66 -13.60 -9.42
CA ALA A 96 -10.30 -14.10 -10.63
C ALA A 96 -9.57 -15.33 -11.22
N LEU A 97 -8.24 -15.29 -11.25
CA LEU A 97 -7.42 -16.42 -11.70
C LEU A 97 -7.58 -17.64 -10.79
N ALA A 98 -7.56 -17.45 -9.47
CA ALA A 98 -7.78 -18.51 -8.49
C ALA A 98 -9.16 -19.15 -8.66
N TYR A 99 -10.20 -18.32 -8.81
CA TYR A 99 -11.56 -18.80 -9.07
C TYR A 99 -11.66 -19.63 -10.37
N LEU A 100 -11.02 -19.18 -11.45
CA LEU A 100 -10.98 -19.92 -12.70
C LEU A 100 -10.21 -21.24 -12.56
N GLY A 101 -9.11 -21.22 -11.80
CA GLY A 101 -8.35 -22.43 -11.47
C GLY A 101 -9.22 -23.49 -10.80
N GLU A 102 -9.95 -23.10 -9.76
CA GLU A 102 -10.90 -23.98 -9.06
C GLU A 102 -12.02 -24.48 -10.00
N LYS A 103 -12.65 -23.56 -10.73
CA LYS A 103 -13.76 -23.88 -11.62
C LYS A 103 -13.38 -24.82 -12.78
N HIS A 104 -12.18 -24.71 -13.28
CA HIS A 104 -11.69 -25.47 -14.43
C HIS A 104 -10.64 -26.54 -14.09
N ASN A 105 -10.40 -26.78 -12.80
CA ASN A 105 -9.46 -27.77 -12.27
C ASN A 105 -8.02 -27.61 -12.81
N PHE A 106 -7.52 -26.37 -12.87
CA PHE A 106 -6.10 -26.13 -13.12
C PHE A 106 -5.43 -25.49 -11.92
N GLU A 107 -4.19 -25.83 -11.70
CA GLU A 107 -3.38 -25.27 -10.62
C GLU A 107 -2.89 -23.86 -10.97
N VAL A 108 -3.08 -22.93 -10.04
CA VAL A 108 -2.51 -21.57 -10.11
C VAL A 108 -1.24 -21.53 -9.29
N ASN A 109 -0.11 -21.49 -9.96
CA ASN A 109 1.20 -21.43 -9.32
C ASN A 109 1.81 -20.05 -9.53
N LEU A 110 1.61 -19.15 -8.56
CA LEU A 110 2.17 -17.80 -8.54
C LEU A 110 3.02 -17.61 -7.30
N ASN A 111 4.21 -17.07 -7.48
CA ASN A 111 5.07 -16.66 -6.36
C ASN A 111 4.64 -15.27 -5.85
N LEU A 112 3.51 -15.21 -5.16
CA LEU A 112 2.96 -13.97 -4.65
C LEU A 112 3.76 -13.46 -3.44
N PRO A 113 3.99 -12.14 -3.35
CA PRO A 113 3.59 -11.05 -4.27
C PRO A 113 4.60 -10.78 -5.40
N PHE A 114 5.64 -11.57 -5.58
CA PHE A 114 6.74 -11.37 -6.52
C PHE A 114 6.49 -12.12 -7.82
N CYS A 115 5.54 -11.64 -8.62
CA CYS A 115 5.09 -12.33 -9.82
C CYS A 115 4.92 -11.41 -11.03
N GLN A 116 5.33 -10.15 -10.94
CA GLN A 116 5.29 -9.23 -12.06
C GLN A 116 6.62 -9.21 -12.80
N ASP A 117 6.53 -8.99 -14.10
CA ASP A 117 7.64 -8.84 -15.02
C ASP A 117 8.51 -10.10 -15.16
N ASP A 118 9.33 -10.12 -16.17
CA ASP A 118 10.37 -11.14 -16.31
C ASP A 118 11.39 -10.98 -15.18
N GLU A 119 11.86 -12.10 -14.68
CA GLU A 119 12.90 -12.12 -13.69
C GLU A 119 14.14 -11.42 -14.26
N LEU A 120 14.49 -10.29 -13.65
CA LEU A 120 15.81 -9.73 -13.90
C LEU A 120 16.81 -10.74 -13.36
N PRO A 121 17.80 -11.17 -14.18
CA PRO A 121 18.74 -12.16 -13.73
C PRO A 121 19.34 -11.71 -12.39
N TRP A 122 19.16 -12.54 -11.38
CA TRP A 122 19.89 -12.43 -10.13
C TRP A 122 21.38 -12.64 -10.43
N ASN A 123 21.98 -11.71 -11.11
CA ASN A 123 23.41 -11.57 -10.96
C ASN A 123 23.59 -11.27 -9.49
N GLU A 124 24.33 -12.13 -8.82
CA GLU A 124 24.75 -11.94 -7.43
C GLU A 124 24.98 -10.45 -7.23
N VAL A 125 24.19 -9.80 -6.37
CA VAL A 125 24.30 -8.36 -6.18
C VAL A 125 25.74 -8.11 -5.81
N CYS A 126 26.51 -7.60 -6.74
CA CYS A 126 27.94 -7.43 -6.59
C CYS A 126 28.15 -6.61 -5.31
N SER A 127 29.03 -7.08 -4.43
CA SER A 127 29.36 -6.36 -3.19
C SER A 127 29.73 -4.90 -3.45
N ASN A 128 30.27 -4.61 -4.62
CA ASN A 128 30.53 -3.24 -5.09
C ASN A 128 29.26 -2.44 -5.33
N THR A 129 28.16 -3.04 -5.81
CA THR A 129 26.88 -2.36 -5.99
C THR A 129 26.28 -2.00 -4.64
N ILE A 130 26.31 -2.90 -3.68
CA ILE A 130 25.83 -2.62 -2.32
C ILE A 130 26.63 -1.48 -1.70
N LYS A 131 27.96 -1.54 -1.80
CA LYS A 131 28.85 -0.52 -1.25
C LYS A 131 28.61 0.85 -1.91
N SER A 132 28.55 0.91 -3.22
CA SER A 132 28.31 2.17 -3.97
C SER A 132 26.94 2.75 -3.67
N THR A 133 25.92 1.88 -3.50
CA THR A 133 24.58 2.33 -3.08
C THR A 133 24.59 2.89 -1.67
N ALA A 134 25.25 2.21 -0.72
CA ALA A 134 25.38 2.72 0.65
C ALA A 134 26.13 4.06 0.70
N GLU A 135 27.20 4.20 -0.09
CA GLU A 135 27.93 5.47 -0.22
C GLU A 135 27.08 6.58 -0.84
N ALA A 136 26.23 6.26 -1.81
CA ALA A 136 25.32 7.21 -2.42
C ALA A 136 24.26 7.68 -1.41
N LEU A 137 23.66 6.75 -0.66
CA LEU A 137 22.71 7.07 0.41
C LEU A 137 23.33 7.93 1.51
N ALA A 138 24.56 7.59 1.96
CA ALA A 138 25.29 8.36 2.95
C ALA A 138 25.63 9.80 2.48
N LYS A 139 25.68 10.03 1.16
CA LYS A 139 25.82 11.36 0.55
C LYS A 139 24.48 12.09 0.36
N GLY A 140 23.39 11.53 0.85
CA GLY A 140 22.04 12.10 0.74
C GLY A 140 21.41 11.94 -0.64
N GLN A 141 21.92 11.01 -1.45
CA GLN A 141 21.31 10.70 -2.75
C GLN A 141 20.09 9.80 -2.59
N ILE A 142 19.17 9.92 -3.53
CA ILE A 142 18.00 9.03 -3.62
C ILE A 142 18.31 7.97 -4.66
N VAL A 143 18.10 6.70 -4.31
CA VAL A 143 18.43 5.55 -5.15
C VAL A 143 17.17 4.76 -5.47
N GLY A 144 16.91 4.49 -6.75
CA GLY A 144 15.95 3.49 -7.19
C GLY A 144 16.58 2.11 -7.11
N TRP A 145 15.97 1.21 -6.35
CA TRP A 145 16.42 -0.17 -6.18
C TRP A 145 15.43 -1.13 -6.79
N TYR A 146 15.87 -1.94 -7.72
CA TYR A 146 15.08 -3.02 -8.31
C TYR A 146 15.87 -4.33 -8.29
N GLN A 147 15.21 -5.42 -7.90
CA GLN A 147 15.80 -6.75 -7.87
C GLN A 147 14.73 -7.83 -8.03
N GLY A 148 15.11 -8.99 -8.58
CA GLY A 148 14.21 -10.13 -8.77
C GLY A 148 12.97 -9.81 -9.62
N HIS A 149 11.84 -10.40 -9.26
CA HIS A 149 10.56 -10.12 -9.90
C HIS A 149 9.91 -8.84 -9.35
N GLY A 150 9.15 -8.16 -10.19
CA GLY A 150 8.30 -7.06 -9.76
C GLY A 150 7.22 -7.53 -8.77
N GLU A 151 6.80 -6.62 -7.91
CA GLU A 151 5.82 -6.87 -6.85
C GLU A 151 4.43 -6.48 -7.32
N ILE A 152 3.43 -7.31 -7.02
CA ILE A 152 2.02 -6.92 -7.16
C ILE A 152 1.54 -6.26 -5.87
N GLY A 153 0.71 -5.23 -6.03
CA GLY A 153 0.18 -4.45 -4.91
C GLY A 153 0.73 -3.03 -4.84
N PRO A 154 0.10 -2.16 -4.03
CA PRO A 154 0.40 -0.73 -4.01
C PRO A 154 1.65 -0.37 -3.21
N ARG A 155 2.25 -1.32 -2.51
CA ARG A 155 3.41 -1.11 -1.64
C ARG A 155 4.67 -1.71 -2.24
N ALA A 156 5.80 -1.04 -2.04
CA ALA A 156 7.11 -1.64 -2.27
C ALA A 156 7.45 -2.58 -1.10
N LEU A 157 7.98 -3.76 -1.43
CA LEU A 157 8.30 -4.82 -0.47
C LEU A 157 9.79 -5.23 -0.54
N GLY A 158 10.61 -4.42 -1.19
CA GLY A 158 12.04 -4.63 -1.30
C GLY A 158 12.56 -4.88 -2.72
N ASN A 159 11.70 -5.34 -3.64
CA ASN A 159 12.11 -5.60 -5.02
C ASN A 159 12.00 -4.36 -5.93
N ARG A 160 11.13 -3.40 -5.58
CA ARG A 160 10.98 -2.13 -6.32
C ARG A 160 10.89 -0.94 -5.36
N SER A 161 12.00 -0.53 -4.82
CA SER A 161 12.05 0.44 -3.74
C SER A 161 12.72 1.75 -4.16
N ILE A 162 12.33 2.85 -3.52
CA ILE A 162 13.09 4.09 -3.52
C ILE A 162 13.73 4.19 -2.14
N LEU A 163 15.06 4.26 -2.13
CA LEU A 163 15.84 4.33 -0.92
C LEU A 163 16.37 5.75 -0.71
N MET A 164 16.36 6.19 0.53
CA MET A 164 16.91 7.49 0.93
C MET A 164 17.30 7.45 2.41
N ASP A 165 18.28 8.25 2.80
CA ASP A 165 18.63 8.45 4.20
C ASP A 165 17.46 9.14 4.94
N PRO A 166 16.86 8.51 5.96
CA PRO A 166 15.71 9.06 6.69
C PRO A 166 16.05 10.28 7.56
N THR A 167 17.33 10.58 7.77
CA THR A 167 17.76 11.75 8.55
C THR A 167 17.70 13.05 7.77
N ILE A 168 17.46 13.01 6.47
CA ILE A 168 17.34 14.19 5.61
C ILE A 168 16.01 14.90 5.91
N LEU A 169 16.10 16.14 6.43
CA LEU A 169 14.94 16.91 6.91
C LEU A 169 13.86 17.15 5.84
N ASP A 170 14.26 17.45 4.60
CA ASP A 170 13.36 17.68 3.47
C ASP A 170 13.14 16.41 2.61
N GLY A 171 13.53 15.27 3.13
CA GLY A 171 13.50 13.99 2.39
C GLY A 171 12.11 13.59 1.91
N LYS A 172 11.09 13.81 2.74
CA LYS A 172 9.70 13.54 2.39
C LYS A 172 9.26 14.35 1.16
N ASP A 173 9.57 15.62 1.14
CA ASP A 173 9.18 16.52 0.06
C ASP A 173 9.92 16.17 -1.25
N LYS A 174 11.20 15.84 -1.15
CA LYS A 174 12.01 15.37 -2.29
C LYS A 174 11.41 14.09 -2.91
N ILE A 175 11.10 13.07 -2.10
CA ILE A 175 10.52 11.83 -2.62
C ILE A 175 9.11 12.06 -3.18
N ASN A 176 8.27 12.87 -2.53
CA ASN A 176 6.95 13.19 -3.04
C ASN A 176 7.02 13.96 -4.36
N SER A 177 7.99 14.85 -4.53
CA SER A 177 8.25 15.54 -5.79
C SER A 177 8.65 14.56 -6.91
N ILE A 178 9.56 13.62 -6.64
CA ILE A 178 9.96 12.58 -7.60
C ILE A 178 8.77 11.72 -8.01
N LYS A 179 7.94 11.35 -7.04
CA LYS A 179 6.73 10.54 -7.26
C LYS A 179 5.57 11.34 -7.84
N LYS A 180 5.71 12.65 -8.01
CA LYS A 180 4.66 13.59 -8.48
C LYS A 180 3.35 13.39 -7.72
N ARG A 181 3.42 13.38 -6.40
CA ARG A 181 2.28 13.18 -5.50
C ARG A 181 2.23 14.27 -4.45
N GLU A 182 1.13 14.31 -3.71
CA GLU A 182 0.85 15.35 -2.73
C GLU A 182 1.90 15.37 -1.59
N PRO A 183 2.33 16.57 -1.13
CA PRO A 183 3.41 16.71 -0.12
C PRO A 183 3.10 16.06 1.23
N TRP A 184 1.81 15.94 1.56
CA TRP A 184 1.38 15.37 2.86
C TRP A 184 1.55 13.85 2.93
N ARG A 185 1.70 13.16 1.80
CA ARG A 185 1.78 11.68 1.78
C ARG A 185 3.01 11.19 2.52
N PRO A 186 2.81 10.23 3.45
CA PRO A 186 3.93 9.58 4.13
C PRO A 186 4.59 8.54 3.23
N PHE A 187 5.77 8.10 3.66
CA PHE A 187 6.42 6.89 3.17
C PHE A 187 6.88 6.04 4.36
N GLY A 188 7.01 4.73 4.15
CA GLY A 188 7.46 3.83 5.20
C GLY A 188 8.93 4.04 5.49
N ALA A 189 9.30 4.05 6.76
CA ALA A 189 10.67 3.82 7.20
C ALA A 189 10.84 2.32 7.49
N SER A 190 11.94 1.75 7.05
CA SER A 190 12.35 0.37 7.35
C SER A 190 13.60 0.35 8.19
#